data_999df6af72ae70b04c51fc675016bfc2
#
_entry.id   999df6af72ae70b04c51fc675016bfc2
#
_cell.length_a   1.000
_cell.length_b   1.000
_cell.length_c   1.000
_cell.angle_alpha   90.00
_cell.angle_beta   90.00
_cell.angle_gamma   90.00
#
_symmetry.space_group_name_H-M   'P 1'
#
loop_
_entity.id
_entity.type
_entity.pdbx_description
1 polymer ?
#
loop_
_entity_poly.entity_id
_entity_poly.type
_entity_poly.pdbx_seq_one_letter_code
_entity_poly.pdbx_strand_id
1 'polypeptide(L)'
;MTNLPQRGKQGRTRMPSMYNFSVPIFQRGLQNLSAYLDKIEAHAAEKGIAAEELVSARLIDDMLPLSGQYQRASDTAKLTIARLTGIDAPRFEDNEATVADLRERLKKTQDFLATITPATMEGSDTREVTITPGGNKTVFKGEDYLAKFALPNFFFHVTTAHDILRSRGLPVGKMNYLGSFA
;
A
#
# COMPACT_ATOMS: atom_id res chain seq x y z
N MET A 1 40.35 47.25 10.59
CA MET A 1 40.01 46.12 9.69
C MET A 1 39.19 45.12 10.48
N THR A 2 37.88 45.17 10.35
CA THR A 2 36.93 44.40 11.16
C THR A 2 36.54 43.13 10.37
N ASN A 3 36.98 41.99 10.89
CA ASN A 3 36.69 40.68 10.31
C ASN A 3 35.23 40.32 10.58
N LEU A 4 34.40 40.26 9.56
CA LEU A 4 33.04 39.77 9.63
C LEU A 4 33.03 38.21 9.70
N PRO A 5 32.28 37.60 10.61
CA PRO A 5 32.21 36.14 10.68
C PRO A 5 31.51 35.59 9.45
N GLN A 6 32.12 34.62 8.81
CA GLN A 6 31.56 33.81 7.73
C GLN A 6 30.25 33.13 8.21
N ARG A 7 29.11 33.43 7.55
CA ARG A 7 27.88 32.72 7.79
C ARG A 7 28.06 31.23 7.48
N GLY A 8 27.96 30.43 8.53
CA GLY A 8 27.97 28.99 8.43
C GLY A 8 26.94 28.51 7.42
N LYS A 9 27.31 27.49 6.64
CA LYS A 9 26.46 26.77 5.72
C LYS A 9 25.21 26.30 6.51
N GLN A 10 24.06 26.90 6.21
CA GLN A 10 22.77 26.43 6.71
C GLN A 10 22.65 24.95 6.33
N GLY A 11 22.61 24.08 7.34
CA GLY A 11 22.39 22.67 7.14
C GLY A 11 21.12 22.49 6.31
N ARG A 12 21.25 21.86 5.14
CA ARG A 12 20.10 21.43 4.36
C ARG A 12 19.23 20.61 5.31
N THR A 13 18.05 21.11 5.62
CA THR A 13 17.01 20.32 6.29
C THR A 13 16.84 19.06 5.45
N ARG A 14 17.23 17.91 6.00
CA ARG A 14 17.14 16.63 5.28
C ARG A 14 15.66 16.37 5.04
N MET A 15 15.20 16.59 3.81
CA MET A 15 13.84 16.24 3.41
C MET A 15 13.58 14.76 3.73
N PRO A 16 12.39 14.41 4.19
CA PRO A 16 12.06 13.01 4.41
C PRO A 16 12.32 12.22 3.13
N SER A 17 12.98 11.06 3.26
CA SER A 17 13.31 10.22 2.11
C SER A 17 12.02 9.68 1.47
N MET A 18 11.84 9.89 0.17
CA MET A 18 10.73 9.30 -0.61
C MET A 18 10.67 7.79 -0.41
N TYR A 19 11.83 7.12 -0.32
CA TYR A 19 11.91 5.69 0.01
C TYR A 19 11.27 5.38 1.37
N ASN A 20 11.69 6.08 2.44
CA ASN A 20 11.21 5.80 3.81
C ASN A 20 9.71 6.06 3.98
N PHE A 21 9.15 6.98 3.20
CA PHE A 21 7.72 7.32 3.23
C PHE A 21 6.89 6.58 2.17
N SER A 22 7.46 5.61 1.47
CA SER A 22 6.72 4.78 0.50
C SER A 22 6.97 3.28 0.73
N VAL A 23 8.13 2.76 0.35
CA VAL A 23 8.39 1.31 0.30
C VAL A 23 8.14 0.61 1.63
N PRO A 24 8.73 1.02 2.78
CA PRO A 24 8.47 0.36 4.07
C PRO A 24 7.01 0.46 4.53
N ILE A 25 6.35 1.57 4.21
CA ILE A 25 4.94 1.78 4.57
C ILE A 25 4.05 0.82 3.79
N PHE A 26 4.25 0.69 2.46
CA PHE A 26 3.53 -0.27 1.64
C PHE A 26 3.80 -1.71 2.07
N GLN A 27 5.08 -2.07 2.28
CA GLN A 27 5.45 -3.40 2.76
C GLN A 27 4.73 -3.76 4.06
N ARG A 28 4.71 -2.85 5.03
CA ARG A 28 4.01 -3.07 6.31
C ARG A 28 2.51 -3.30 6.13
N GLY A 29 1.83 -2.47 5.34
CA GLY A 29 0.39 -2.65 5.08
C GLY A 29 0.09 -3.96 4.36
N LEU A 30 0.93 -4.38 3.39
CA LEU A 30 0.78 -5.66 2.70
C LEU A 30 1.09 -6.85 3.63
N GLN A 31 2.02 -6.73 4.58
CA GLN A 31 2.27 -7.74 5.62
C GLN A 31 1.05 -7.91 6.54
N ASN A 32 0.40 -6.80 6.93
CA ASN A 32 -0.83 -6.86 7.72
C ASN A 32 -1.95 -7.56 6.95
N LEU A 33 -2.12 -7.26 5.67
CA LEU A 33 -3.07 -7.96 4.80
C LEU A 33 -2.73 -9.46 4.68
N SER A 34 -1.45 -9.80 4.58
CA SER A 34 -1.01 -11.21 4.55
C SER A 34 -1.36 -11.93 5.85
N ALA A 35 -1.12 -11.31 7.01
CA ALA A 35 -1.49 -11.87 8.32
C ALA A 35 -3.02 -12.04 8.49
N TYR A 36 -3.82 -11.24 7.80
CA TYR A 36 -5.27 -11.44 7.79
C TYR A 36 -5.69 -12.68 7.03
N LEU A 37 -4.96 -13.10 5.99
CA LEU A 37 -5.27 -14.35 5.25
C LEU A 37 -5.21 -15.58 6.16
N ASP A 38 -4.20 -15.64 7.03
CA ASP A 38 -4.10 -16.75 8.02
C ASP A 38 -5.29 -16.74 8.99
N LYS A 39 -5.75 -15.54 9.38
CA LYS A 39 -6.92 -15.40 10.26
C LYS A 39 -8.23 -15.73 9.55
N ILE A 40 -8.34 -15.47 8.24
CA ILE A 40 -9.48 -15.86 7.42
C ILE A 40 -9.60 -17.38 7.39
N GLU A 41 -8.50 -18.09 7.10
CA GLU A 41 -8.49 -19.55 7.05
C GLU A 41 -8.84 -20.17 8.42
N ALA A 42 -8.26 -19.65 9.49
CA ALA A 42 -8.55 -20.12 10.85
C ALA A 42 -10.02 -19.86 11.25
N HIS A 43 -10.56 -18.67 10.96
CA HIS A 43 -11.94 -18.33 11.27
C HIS A 43 -12.95 -19.15 10.44
N ALA A 44 -12.67 -19.33 9.16
CA ALA A 44 -13.51 -20.16 8.28
C ALA A 44 -13.57 -21.61 8.78
N ALA A 45 -12.44 -22.18 9.17
CA ALA A 45 -12.37 -23.52 9.77
C ALA A 45 -13.14 -23.61 11.09
N GLU A 46 -13.02 -22.61 11.98
CA GLU A 46 -13.74 -22.55 13.27
C GLU A 46 -15.26 -22.47 13.06
N LYS A 47 -15.70 -21.71 12.07
CA LYS A 47 -17.13 -21.47 11.78
C LYS A 47 -17.76 -22.52 10.86
N GLY A 48 -16.95 -23.40 10.24
CA GLY A 48 -17.44 -24.37 9.26
C GLY A 48 -17.99 -23.73 7.98
N ILE A 49 -17.44 -22.58 7.56
CA ILE A 49 -17.79 -21.87 6.32
C ILE A 49 -16.64 -21.95 5.30
N ALA A 50 -16.94 -21.70 4.03
CA ALA A 50 -15.90 -21.58 3.03
C ALA A 50 -15.14 -20.25 3.19
N ALA A 51 -13.80 -20.26 3.08
CA ALA A 51 -13.00 -19.04 3.16
C ALA A 51 -13.33 -18.04 2.03
N GLU A 52 -13.79 -18.54 0.89
CA GLU A 52 -14.22 -17.78 -0.27
C GLU A 52 -15.45 -16.89 0.02
N GLU A 53 -16.28 -17.25 1.02
CA GLU A 53 -17.37 -16.39 1.48
C GLU A 53 -16.83 -15.08 2.08
N LEU A 54 -15.69 -15.14 2.78
CA LEU A 54 -15.01 -13.96 3.31
C LEU A 54 -14.29 -13.20 2.21
N VAL A 55 -13.66 -13.90 1.25
CA VAL A 55 -12.95 -13.29 0.11
C VAL A 55 -13.91 -12.47 -0.77
N SER A 56 -15.15 -12.94 -0.94
CA SER A 56 -16.21 -12.26 -1.68
C SER A 56 -17.03 -11.25 -0.86
N ALA A 57 -16.82 -11.20 0.46
CA ALA A 57 -17.60 -10.34 1.35
C ALA A 57 -17.37 -8.84 1.06
N ARG A 58 -18.42 -8.06 1.24
CA ARG A 58 -18.42 -6.59 1.09
C ARG A 58 -18.83 -5.92 2.40
N LEU A 59 -18.39 -4.68 2.59
CA LEU A 59 -18.86 -3.85 3.70
C LEU A 59 -20.29 -3.38 3.43
N ILE A 60 -20.56 -2.93 2.21
CA ILE A 60 -21.87 -2.56 1.67
C ILE A 60 -21.89 -2.88 0.17
N ASP A 61 -23.08 -3.05 -0.41
CA ASP A 61 -23.26 -3.64 -1.74
C ASP A 61 -22.55 -2.92 -2.89
N ASP A 62 -22.44 -1.59 -2.83
CA ASP A 62 -21.80 -0.77 -3.86
C ASP A 62 -20.26 -0.63 -3.70
N MET A 63 -19.69 -1.19 -2.62
CA MET A 63 -18.24 -1.24 -2.43
C MET A 63 -17.62 -2.50 -3.03
N LEU A 64 -16.33 -2.45 -3.36
CA LEU A 64 -15.56 -3.61 -3.79
C LEU A 64 -15.53 -4.69 -2.69
N PRO A 65 -15.54 -5.99 -3.07
CA PRO A 65 -15.38 -7.08 -2.12
C PRO A 65 -13.98 -7.08 -1.48
N LEU A 66 -13.78 -7.94 -0.49
CA LEU A 66 -12.47 -8.09 0.16
C LEU A 66 -11.36 -8.33 -0.87
N SER A 67 -11.56 -9.24 -1.83
CA SER A 67 -10.61 -9.48 -2.92
C SER A 67 -10.26 -8.20 -3.67
N GLY A 68 -11.26 -7.38 -4.00
CA GLY A 68 -11.05 -6.09 -4.65
C GLY A 68 -10.26 -5.10 -3.79
N GLN A 69 -10.41 -5.12 -2.46
CA GLN A 69 -9.60 -4.28 -1.57
C GLN A 69 -8.12 -4.69 -1.61
N TYR A 70 -7.84 -6.00 -1.60
CA TYR A 70 -6.48 -6.53 -1.75
C TYR A 70 -5.88 -6.17 -3.10
N GLN A 71 -6.64 -6.30 -4.19
CA GLN A 71 -6.23 -5.90 -5.54
C GLN A 71 -5.83 -4.43 -5.57
N ARG A 72 -6.69 -3.54 -5.08
CA ARG A 72 -6.44 -2.09 -5.10
C ARG A 72 -5.29 -1.66 -4.19
N ALA A 73 -5.13 -2.27 -3.01
CA ALA A 73 -3.99 -2.02 -2.13
C ALA A 73 -2.67 -2.44 -2.80
N SER A 74 -2.62 -3.65 -3.36
CA SER A 74 -1.48 -4.18 -4.11
C SER A 74 -1.12 -3.30 -5.31
N ASP A 75 -2.13 -2.92 -6.13
CA ASP A 75 -1.94 -2.06 -7.29
C ASP A 75 -1.45 -0.67 -6.89
N THR A 76 -2.01 -0.09 -5.84
CA THR A 76 -1.57 1.21 -5.35
C THR A 76 -0.10 1.17 -4.95
N ALA A 77 0.32 0.15 -4.22
CA ALA A 77 1.71 0.00 -3.78
C ALA A 77 2.67 -0.12 -4.98
N LYS A 78 2.45 -1.11 -5.86
CA LYS A 78 3.36 -1.36 -6.99
C LYS A 78 3.37 -0.25 -8.04
N LEU A 79 2.18 0.29 -8.39
CA LEU A 79 2.07 1.35 -9.39
C LEU A 79 2.59 2.69 -8.87
N THR A 80 2.53 2.94 -7.56
CA THR A 80 3.18 4.12 -6.97
C THR A 80 4.68 4.09 -7.21
N ILE A 81 5.31 2.96 -6.91
CA ILE A 81 6.75 2.81 -7.13
C ILE A 81 7.09 2.90 -8.62
N ALA A 82 6.34 2.22 -9.49
CA ALA A 82 6.55 2.30 -10.94
C ALA A 82 6.48 3.74 -11.46
N ARG A 83 5.48 4.52 -11.04
CA ARG A 83 5.33 5.92 -11.45
C ARG A 83 6.44 6.83 -10.91
N LEU A 84 6.87 6.59 -9.67
CA LEU A 84 7.91 7.39 -9.03
C LEU A 84 9.33 7.07 -9.54
N THR A 85 9.59 5.84 -9.98
CA THR A 85 10.92 5.40 -10.41
C THR A 85 11.07 5.22 -11.92
N GLY A 86 9.98 4.91 -12.62
CA GLY A 86 9.99 4.49 -14.01
C GLY A 86 10.29 3.00 -14.20
N ILE A 87 10.42 2.22 -13.11
CA ILE A 87 10.60 0.77 -13.15
C ILE A 87 9.26 0.10 -13.42
N ASP A 88 9.21 -0.85 -14.34
CA ASP A 88 7.99 -1.58 -14.66
C ASP A 88 7.50 -2.43 -13.47
N ALA A 89 6.23 -2.27 -13.14
CA ALA A 89 5.58 -3.09 -12.11
C ALA A 89 5.00 -4.38 -12.72
N PRO A 90 4.91 -5.48 -11.93
CA PRO A 90 4.25 -6.70 -12.37
C PRO A 90 2.77 -6.43 -12.68
N ARG A 91 2.24 -7.12 -13.73
CA ARG A 91 0.84 -7.05 -14.14
C ARG A 91 0.06 -8.20 -13.50
N PHE A 92 -1.16 -7.92 -13.07
CA PHE A 92 -2.08 -8.90 -12.52
C PHE A 92 -3.42 -8.82 -13.26
N GLU A 93 -4.15 -9.93 -13.32
CA GLU A 93 -5.41 -10.04 -14.07
C GLU A 93 -6.66 -9.67 -13.25
N ASP A 94 -6.50 -9.40 -11.94
CA ASP A 94 -7.59 -9.06 -11.02
C ASP A 94 -8.71 -10.13 -10.96
N ASN A 95 -8.33 -11.41 -11.02
CA ASN A 95 -9.23 -12.57 -11.02
C ASN A 95 -9.12 -13.42 -9.73
N GLU A 96 -8.51 -12.89 -8.68
CA GLU A 96 -8.31 -13.58 -7.42
C GLU A 96 -9.67 -13.90 -6.77
N ALA A 97 -9.93 -15.20 -6.53
CA ALA A 97 -11.16 -15.72 -5.94
C ALA A 97 -10.92 -16.47 -4.62
N THR A 98 -9.70 -16.89 -4.34
CA THR A 98 -9.33 -17.68 -3.16
C THR A 98 -8.32 -16.96 -2.27
N VAL A 99 -8.17 -17.44 -1.02
CA VAL A 99 -7.12 -16.97 -0.12
C VAL A 99 -5.72 -17.21 -0.70
N ALA A 100 -5.54 -18.34 -1.39
CA ALA A 100 -4.26 -18.68 -2.03
C ALA A 100 -3.90 -17.67 -3.14
N ASP A 101 -4.87 -17.28 -3.98
CA ASP A 101 -4.66 -16.28 -5.04
C ASP A 101 -4.25 -14.92 -4.45
N LEU A 102 -4.94 -14.48 -3.40
CA LEU A 102 -4.63 -13.24 -2.69
C LEU A 102 -3.22 -13.29 -2.07
N ARG A 103 -2.84 -14.42 -1.48
CA ARG A 103 -1.51 -14.64 -0.92
C ARG A 103 -0.42 -14.54 -1.98
N GLU A 104 -0.64 -15.16 -3.13
CA GLU A 104 0.29 -15.11 -4.26
C GLU A 104 0.45 -13.68 -4.80
N ARG A 105 -0.67 -12.94 -4.96
CA ARG A 105 -0.64 -11.53 -5.36
C ARG A 105 0.16 -10.66 -4.40
N LEU A 106 -0.09 -10.78 -3.09
CA LEU A 106 0.65 -10.04 -2.07
C LEU A 106 2.14 -10.37 -2.12
N LYS A 107 2.49 -11.66 -2.25
CA LYS A 107 3.89 -12.08 -2.36
C LYS A 107 4.58 -11.45 -3.56
N LYS A 108 4.00 -11.53 -4.75
CA LYS A 108 4.55 -10.92 -5.97
C LYS A 108 4.74 -9.41 -5.83
N THR A 109 3.82 -8.74 -5.15
CA THR A 109 3.92 -7.29 -4.88
C THR A 109 5.05 -7.00 -3.89
N GLN A 110 5.15 -7.75 -2.81
CA GLN A 110 6.23 -7.61 -1.83
C GLN A 110 7.61 -7.92 -2.42
N ASP A 111 7.73 -8.96 -3.26
CA ASP A 111 8.95 -9.30 -3.98
C ASP A 111 9.39 -8.13 -4.89
N PHE A 112 8.46 -7.51 -5.61
CA PHE A 112 8.75 -6.31 -6.40
C PHE A 112 9.22 -5.15 -5.52
N LEU A 113 8.53 -4.85 -4.43
CA LEU A 113 8.92 -3.77 -3.51
C LEU A 113 10.29 -4.01 -2.88
N ALA A 114 10.68 -5.27 -2.65
CA ALA A 114 11.98 -5.64 -2.08
C ALA A 114 13.15 -5.35 -3.03
N THR A 115 12.91 -5.20 -4.35
CA THR A 115 13.94 -4.81 -5.31
C THR A 115 14.27 -3.31 -5.27
N ILE A 116 13.43 -2.50 -4.62
CA ILE A 116 13.55 -1.04 -4.62
C ILE A 116 14.48 -0.60 -3.50
N THR A 117 15.43 0.25 -3.85
CA THR A 117 16.43 0.81 -2.93
C THR A 117 16.26 2.32 -2.78
N PRO A 118 16.84 2.95 -1.73
CA PRO A 118 16.87 4.41 -1.65
C PRO A 118 17.44 5.09 -2.90
N ALA A 119 18.46 4.49 -3.53
CA ALA A 119 19.08 5.03 -4.74
C ALA A 119 18.12 5.03 -5.94
N THR A 120 17.29 4.00 -6.10
CA THR A 120 16.29 3.94 -7.19
C THR A 120 15.17 4.97 -7.04
N MET A 121 15.02 5.56 -5.84
CA MET A 121 14.03 6.60 -5.54
C MET A 121 14.60 8.02 -5.63
N GLU A 122 15.88 8.20 -6.00
CA GLU A 122 16.46 9.53 -6.15
C GLU A 122 15.76 10.33 -7.26
N GLY A 123 15.44 11.62 -6.97
CA GLY A 123 14.73 12.51 -7.89
C GLY A 123 13.24 12.20 -8.08
N SER A 124 12.72 11.19 -7.39
CA SER A 124 11.29 10.83 -7.49
C SER A 124 10.35 11.88 -6.87
N ASP A 125 10.83 12.71 -5.95
CA ASP A 125 10.10 13.81 -5.33
C ASP A 125 9.61 14.87 -6.33
N THR A 126 10.46 15.18 -7.31
CA THR A 126 10.18 16.20 -8.35
C THR A 126 9.67 15.61 -9.66
N ARG A 127 9.68 14.27 -9.82
CA ARG A 127 9.18 13.60 -11.03
C ARG A 127 7.70 13.92 -11.26
N GLU A 128 7.33 14.21 -12.50
CA GLU A 128 5.93 14.36 -12.87
C GLU A 128 5.23 12.99 -12.94
N VAL A 129 4.12 12.88 -12.23
CA VAL A 129 3.25 11.71 -12.22
C VAL A 129 1.87 12.11 -12.73
N THR A 130 1.43 11.49 -13.80
CA THR A 130 0.08 11.66 -14.35
C THR A 130 -0.80 10.48 -13.95
N ILE A 131 -1.98 10.78 -13.41
CA ILE A 131 -3.05 9.81 -13.14
C ILE A 131 -4.38 10.33 -13.69
N THR A 132 -5.36 9.43 -13.82
CA THR A 132 -6.71 9.77 -14.34
C THR A 132 -7.81 9.29 -13.40
N PRO A 133 -7.88 9.79 -12.15
CA PRO A 133 -8.93 9.39 -11.22
C PRO A 133 -10.29 9.86 -11.75
N GLY A 134 -11.27 8.93 -11.79
CA GLY A 134 -12.61 9.25 -12.31
C GLY A 134 -12.63 9.79 -13.74
N GLY A 135 -11.62 9.45 -14.57
CA GLY A 135 -11.52 9.90 -15.96
C GLY A 135 -10.85 11.27 -16.16
N ASN A 136 -10.57 12.02 -15.09
CA ASN A 136 -9.95 13.34 -15.17
C ASN A 136 -8.43 13.25 -15.05
N LYS A 137 -7.71 13.74 -16.07
CA LYS A 137 -6.24 13.79 -16.05
C LYS A 137 -5.75 14.77 -15.00
N THR A 138 -4.93 14.29 -14.07
CA THR A 138 -4.30 15.10 -13.03
C THR A 138 -2.80 14.83 -13.04
N VAL A 139 -2.00 15.91 -12.98
CA VAL A 139 -0.54 15.85 -12.93
C VAL A 139 -0.07 16.31 -11.55
N PHE A 140 0.81 15.54 -10.93
CA PHE A 140 1.41 15.83 -9.64
C PHE A 140 2.94 15.87 -9.77
N LYS A 141 3.60 16.54 -8.84
CA LYS A 141 4.97 16.19 -8.47
C LYS A 141 4.96 14.92 -7.64
N GLY A 142 6.05 14.14 -7.65
CA GLY A 142 6.09 12.84 -6.99
C GLY A 142 5.81 12.89 -5.50
N GLU A 143 6.32 13.89 -4.78
CA GLU A 143 6.01 14.08 -3.35
C GLU A 143 4.52 14.34 -3.11
N ASP A 144 3.90 15.19 -3.92
CA ASP A 144 2.47 15.49 -3.85
C ASP A 144 1.61 14.28 -4.23
N TYR A 145 2.03 13.53 -5.26
CA TYR A 145 1.39 12.28 -5.65
C TYR A 145 1.40 11.26 -4.51
N LEU A 146 2.56 11.08 -3.88
CA LEU A 146 2.70 10.15 -2.74
C LEU A 146 1.81 10.56 -1.57
N ALA A 147 1.86 11.84 -1.17
CA ALA A 147 1.18 12.34 0.02
C ALA A 147 -0.34 12.52 -0.19
N LYS A 148 -0.77 13.02 -1.35
CA LYS A 148 -2.17 13.44 -1.60
C LYS A 148 -3.02 12.36 -2.24
N PHE A 149 -2.39 11.37 -2.91
CA PHE A 149 -3.12 10.30 -3.59
C PHE A 149 -2.68 8.91 -3.13
N ALA A 150 -1.42 8.54 -3.30
CA ALA A 150 -0.98 7.15 -3.15
C ALA A 150 -1.18 6.61 -1.74
N LEU A 151 -0.68 7.30 -0.71
CA LEU A 151 -0.82 6.87 0.69
C LEU A 151 -2.29 6.89 1.15
N PRO A 152 -3.08 7.95 0.93
CA PRO A 152 -4.50 7.93 1.28
C PRO A 152 -5.27 6.80 0.60
N ASN A 153 -5.04 6.56 -0.70
CA ASN A 153 -5.68 5.48 -1.44
C ASN A 153 -5.28 4.10 -0.92
N PHE A 154 -4.00 3.89 -0.64
CA PHE A 154 -3.50 2.64 -0.07
C PHE A 154 -4.15 2.33 1.28
N PHE A 155 -4.13 3.29 2.20
CA PHE A 155 -4.71 3.11 3.52
C PHE A 155 -6.23 2.97 3.48
N PHE A 156 -6.92 3.63 2.55
CA PHE A 156 -8.35 3.41 2.35
C PHE A 156 -8.64 1.92 2.09
N HIS A 157 -7.92 1.28 1.18
CA HIS A 157 -8.14 -0.13 0.84
C HIS A 157 -7.71 -1.08 1.96
N VAL A 158 -6.60 -0.82 2.65
CA VAL A 158 -6.16 -1.62 3.80
C VAL A 158 -7.15 -1.51 4.96
N THR A 159 -7.66 -0.31 5.25
CA THR A 159 -8.66 -0.08 6.30
C THR A 159 -9.98 -0.74 5.93
N THR A 160 -10.46 -0.57 4.70
CA THR A 160 -11.71 -1.20 4.26
C THR A 160 -11.62 -2.72 4.31
N ALA A 161 -10.48 -3.33 3.96
CA ALA A 161 -10.26 -4.77 4.12
C ALA A 161 -10.37 -5.20 5.59
N HIS A 162 -9.75 -4.43 6.51
CA HIS A 162 -9.89 -4.66 7.95
C HIS A 162 -11.35 -4.59 8.40
N ASP A 163 -12.08 -3.57 7.96
CA ASP A 163 -13.47 -3.31 8.36
C ASP A 163 -14.42 -4.39 7.81
N ILE A 164 -14.21 -4.88 6.59
CA ILE A 164 -14.95 -6.03 6.03
C ILE A 164 -14.75 -7.24 6.94
N LEU A 165 -13.51 -7.59 7.26
CA LEU A 165 -13.21 -8.75 8.11
C LEU A 165 -13.80 -8.60 9.50
N ARG A 166 -13.69 -7.41 10.10
CA ARG A 166 -14.25 -7.12 11.41
C ARG A 166 -15.78 -7.23 11.41
N SER A 167 -16.45 -6.72 10.37
CA SER A 167 -17.92 -6.80 10.23
C SER A 167 -18.42 -8.23 10.05
N ARG A 168 -17.56 -9.14 9.56
CA ARG A 168 -17.84 -10.58 9.43
C ARG A 168 -17.44 -11.39 10.66
N GLY A 169 -17.07 -10.72 11.75
CA GLY A 169 -16.82 -11.36 13.03
C GLY A 169 -15.39 -11.88 13.23
N LEU A 170 -14.45 -11.62 12.33
CA LEU A 170 -13.05 -11.98 12.57
C LEU A 170 -12.50 -11.24 13.80
N PRO A 171 -11.72 -11.91 14.67
CA PRO A 171 -11.11 -11.30 15.84
C PRO A 171 -9.87 -10.48 15.45
N VAL A 172 -10.09 -9.41 14.65
CA VAL A 172 -9.09 -8.42 14.26
C VAL A 172 -9.43 -7.09 14.91
N GLY A 173 -8.42 -6.35 15.35
CA GLY A 173 -8.58 -5.04 15.97
C GLY A 173 -7.42 -4.12 15.63
N LYS A 174 -7.41 -2.92 16.22
CA LYS A 174 -6.42 -1.87 15.92
C LYS A 174 -4.97 -2.37 15.94
N MET A 175 -4.61 -3.24 16.89
CA MET A 175 -3.23 -3.75 16.98
C MET A 175 -2.85 -4.66 15.80
N ASN A 176 -3.81 -5.42 15.25
CA ASN A 176 -3.58 -6.19 14.04
C ASN A 176 -3.40 -5.28 12.81
N TYR A 177 -4.13 -4.17 12.75
CA TYR A 177 -4.00 -3.16 11.71
C TYR A 177 -2.67 -2.40 11.78
N LEU A 178 -2.24 -2.02 12.98
CA LEU A 178 -0.96 -1.33 13.17
C LEU A 178 0.24 -2.24 12.91
N GLY A 179 0.11 -3.55 13.14
CA GLY A 179 1.17 -4.53 12.98
C GLY A 179 2.25 -4.45 14.07
N SER A 180 3.38 -5.13 13.86
CA SER A 180 4.52 -5.08 14.77
C SER A 180 5.24 -3.73 14.70
N PHE A 181 5.77 -3.28 15.83
CA PHE A 181 6.64 -2.11 15.95
C PHE A 181 8.13 -2.49 16.08
N ALA A 182 8.41 -3.80 16.06
CA ALA A 182 9.78 -4.34 16.14
C ALA A 182 10.43 -4.42 14.76
#